data_aa4b1c4738af20369985c9ee7e927f1b
#
_entry.id   aa4b1c4738af20369985c9ee7e927f1b
#
_cell.length_a   1.000
_cell.length_b   1.000
_cell.length_c   1.000
_cell.angle_alpha   90.00
_cell.angle_beta   90.00
_cell.angle_gamma   90.00
#
_symmetry.space_group_name_H-M   'P 1'
#
loop_
_entity.id
_entity.type
_entity.pdbx_description
1 polymer ?
#
loop_
_entity_poly.entity_id
_entity_poly.type
_entity_poly.pdbx_seq_one_letter_code
_entity_poly.pdbx_strand_id
1 'polypeptide(L)'
;MSEPVNFKHKISRQRPYGKAEPGLRASEGNLGAVIDQLESDRGRIINSAAVRRLQQKTQVFPLERNAAVRSRLTHSLEVQQTGRFIVRTLYKQLGSRAAAFGLDGLEAALESLVEMTCLMHDIGNPPFGHFGEYAIGEWFERHLDELFAAAVPPGQGDTGLRQRMLDDLNHFEGNAQAIRLVVSLQRLNLTYTQTAGLLKYVRPAYMPRPDKGTPGAYLQKKPGFYLSEEPFVRTLQAALQMQPCTRHPLAYVMEAADDIAYCLADIEDSVEKGIFSIEQLAQLLLDKFALHGDVDAPVPGPERSFRSMVSYALERAQKEPINKAGEFFIWLRVNMIHPLVQHAARQFIDNIEAVYHGTLDRALLEDDSLPNAIVQTFKDVAMDKVFCHREVETLQLQGYRILQGLLDFYAPLLRVPAPVFDALTLGGCRSEPHLQMLARRLPNQLVKAYHEALKPHAETSDDRPLWEFYYRNRMLQDFISGMTDQLAQDEYRALSAL
;
A
#
# COMPACT_ATOMS: atom_id res chain seq x y z
N MET A 1 33.43 -0.01 -11.69
CA MET A 1 33.02 1.36 -11.32
C MET A 1 31.50 1.36 -11.40
N SER A 2 30.79 1.72 -10.30
CA SER A 2 29.35 1.88 -10.32
C SER A 2 28.97 2.97 -11.32
N GLU A 3 27.89 2.80 -12.08
CA GLU A 3 27.35 3.84 -12.93
C GLU A 3 27.09 5.12 -12.11
N PRO A 4 27.40 6.30 -12.66
CA PRO A 4 27.14 7.56 -11.95
C PRO A 4 25.65 7.73 -11.68
N VAL A 5 25.30 8.27 -10.51
CA VAL A 5 23.92 8.56 -10.12
C VAL A 5 23.30 9.55 -11.12
N ASN A 6 22.22 9.14 -11.79
CA ASN A 6 21.46 9.99 -12.70
C ASN A 6 19.96 9.63 -12.64
N PHE A 7 19.20 10.37 -11.84
CA PHE A 7 17.76 10.11 -11.64
C PHE A 7 16.93 10.19 -12.92
N LYS A 8 17.41 10.85 -13.98
CA LYS A 8 16.72 10.84 -15.28
C LYS A 8 16.58 9.44 -15.89
N HIS A 9 17.46 8.47 -15.50
CA HIS A 9 17.34 7.08 -15.93
C HIS A 9 16.19 6.33 -15.24
N LYS A 10 15.76 6.78 -14.06
CA LYS A 10 14.65 6.18 -13.27
C LYS A 10 13.29 6.71 -13.68
N ILE A 11 13.21 7.64 -14.64
CA ILE A 11 11.96 8.25 -15.09
C ILE A 11 11.75 7.94 -16.57
N SER A 12 10.65 7.24 -16.87
CA SER A 12 10.26 6.81 -18.20
C SER A 12 8.76 7.04 -18.41
N ARG A 13 8.39 7.48 -19.61
CA ARG A 13 7.00 7.55 -20.07
C ARG A 13 6.49 6.24 -20.69
N GLN A 14 7.30 5.19 -20.69
CA GLN A 14 6.91 3.89 -21.23
C GLN A 14 5.75 3.28 -20.42
N ARG A 15 4.82 2.63 -21.15
CA ARG A 15 3.60 2.04 -20.62
C ARG A 15 3.46 0.59 -21.04
N PRO A 16 2.72 -0.26 -20.26
CA PRO A 16 2.52 -1.68 -20.59
C PRO A 16 1.88 -1.91 -21.95
N TYR A 17 0.92 -1.06 -22.31
CA TYR A 17 0.15 -1.17 -23.57
C TYR A 17 0.53 -0.10 -24.58
N GLY A 18 1.64 0.58 -24.38
CA GLY A 18 2.20 1.57 -25.32
C GLY A 18 3.03 0.91 -26.42
N LYS A 19 3.22 1.62 -27.53
CA LYS A 19 4.20 1.21 -28.54
C LYS A 19 5.61 1.44 -27.99
N ALA A 20 6.54 0.54 -28.33
CA ALA A 20 7.96 0.77 -28.10
C ALA A 20 8.42 1.88 -29.07
N GLU A 21 8.80 3.02 -28.54
CA GLU A 21 9.31 4.17 -29.29
C GLU A 21 10.68 4.58 -28.71
N PRO A 22 11.60 5.14 -29.51
CA PRO A 22 12.81 5.76 -28.98
C PRO A 22 12.48 7.03 -28.17
N GLY A 23 13.36 7.42 -27.24
CA GLY A 23 13.20 8.66 -26.48
C GLY A 23 12.15 8.60 -25.35
N LEU A 24 11.89 7.40 -24.79
CA LEU A 24 10.89 7.21 -23.74
C LEU A 24 11.38 7.59 -22.35
N ARG A 25 12.68 7.78 -22.14
CA ARG A 25 13.27 8.15 -20.84
C ARG A 25 13.53 9.64 -20.75
N ALA A 26 13.46 10.20 -19.53
CA ALA A 26 13.82 11.58 -19.27
C ALA A 26 15.30 11.88 -19.57
N SER A 27 16.18 10.88 -19.47
CA SER A 27 17.60 10.97 -19.84
C SER A 27 17.84 11.19 -21.34
N GLU A 28 16.86 10.95 -22.19
CA GLU A 28 16.93 11.06 -23.64
C GLU A 28 16.44 12.45 -24.13
N GLY A 29 16.27 13.41 -23.22
CA GLY A 29 16.04 14.82 -23.53
C GLY A 29 14.59 15.25 -23.77
N ASN A 30 13.60 14.38 -23.57
CA ASN A 30 12.18 14.67 -23.83
C ASN A 30 11.36 14.90 -22.56
N LEU A 31 11.80 15.84 -21.71
CA LEU A 31 11.17 16.10 -20.40
C LEU A 31 9.73 16.62 -20.52
N GLY A 32 9.43 17.48 -21.52
CA GLY A 32 8.07 17.96 -21.76
C GLY A 32 7.09 16.82 -22.02
N ALA A 33 7.44 15.88 -22.87
CA ALA A 33 6.62 14.71 -23.14
C ALA A 33 6.48 13.75 -21.92
N VAL A 34 7.47 13.73 -21.03
CA VAL A 34 7.35 13.01 -19.76
C VAL A 34 6.28 13.67 -18.90
N ILE A 35 6.31 14.98 -18.71
CA ILE A 35 5.34 15.73 -17.91
C ILE A 35 3.92 15.54 -18.45
N ASP A 36 3.70 15.62 -19.76
CA ASP A 36 2.38 15.38 -20.37
C ASP A 36 1.85 13.96 -20.09
N GLN A 37 2.72 12.95 -20.08
CA GLN A 37 2.32 11.58 -19.74
C GLN A 37 1.99 11.42 -18.26
N LEU A 38 2.66 12.15 -17.37
CA LEU A 38 2.34 12.14 -15.94
C LEU A 38 0.99 12.80 -15.64
N GLU A 39 0.60 13.84 -16.38
CA GLU A 39 -0.76 14.39 -16.30
C GLU A 39 -1.82 13.38 -16.76
N SER A 40 -1.53 12.59 -17.80
CA SER A 40 -2.39 11.47 -18.19
C SER A 40 -2.49 10.40 -17.09
N ASP A 41 -1.39 10.06 -16.40
CA ASP A 41 -1.40 9.14 -15.26
C ASP A 41 -2.24 9.70 -14.11
N ARG A 42 -2.05 10.96 -13.75
CA ARG A 42 -2.83 11.68 -12.74
C ARG A 42 -4.34 11.57 -13.00
N GLY A 43 -4.77 11.84 -14.23
CA GLY A 43 -6.17 11.71 -14.62
C GLY A 43 -6.69 10.29 -14.47
N ARG A 44 -5.93 9.26 -14.88
CA ARG A 44 -6.29 7.85 -14.75
C ARG A 44 -6.42 7.42 -13.29
N ILE A 45 -5.50 7.85 -12.43
CA ILE A 45 -5.47 7.52 -11.00
C ILE A 45 -6.67 8.13 -10.30
N ILE A 46 -6.87 9.44 -10.40
CA ILE A 46 -7.96 10.17 -9.73
C ILE A 46 -9.33 9.62 -10.15
N ASN A 47 -9.51 9.25 -11.41
CA ASN A 47 -10.75 8.68 -11.93
C ASN A 47 -10.89 7.16 -11.71
N SER A 48 -9.91 6.51 -11.08
CA SER A 48 -9.96 5.06 -10.87
C SER A 48 -10.97 4.64 -9.79
N ALA A 49 -11.55 3.46 -9.96
CA ALA A 49 -12.42 2.89 -8.94
C ALA A 49 -11.65 2.54 -7.65
N ALA A 50 -10.36 2.21 -7.76
CA ALA A 50 -9.53 1.91 -6.60
C ALA A 50 -9.44 3.10 -5.66
N VAL A 51 -9.12 4.29 -6.17
CA VAL A 51 -9.04 5.53 -5.38
C VAL A 51 -10.41 5.90 -4.81
N ARG A 52 -11.49 5.82 -5.60
CA ARG A 52 -12.84 6.12 -5.08
C ARG A 52 -13.26 5.23 -3.91
N ARG A 53 -12.85 3.94 -3.91
CA ARG A 53 -13.18 2.99 -2.81
C ARG A 53 -12.54 3.38 -1.49
N LEU A 54 -11.42 4.09 -1.50
CA LEU A 54 -10.75 4.57 -0.28
C LEU A 54 -11.64 5.48 0.57
N GLN A 55 -12.65 6.14 -0.02
CA GLN A 55 -13.61 6.95 0.72
C GLN A 55 -14.43 6.14 1.72
N GLN A 56 -14.69 4.85 1.42
CA GLN A 56 -15.50 3.96 2.23
C GLN A 56 -14.68 2.83 2.88
N LYS A 57 -13.38 2.97 2.91
CA LYS A 57 -12.47 2.15 3.73
C LYS A 57 -11.93 3.03 4.85
N THR A 58 -12.03 2.54 6.07
CA THR A 58 -11.59 3.31 7.24
C THR A 58 -10.13 3.05 7.56
N GLN A 59 -9.51 3.96 8.29
CA GLN A 59 -8.10 3.86 8.68
C GLN A 59 -7.94 2.97 9.92
N VAL A 60 -8.38 3.45 11.08
CA VAL A 60 -8.24 2.76 12.37
C VAL A 60 -9.57 2.21 12.89
N PHE A 61 -10.66 2.91 12.62
CA PHE A 61 -11.99 2.60 13.16
C PHE A 61 -12.92 2.05 12.07
N PRO A 62 -12.92 0.72 11.82
CA PRO A 62 -13.78 0.14 10.80
C PRO A 62 -15.26 0.50 11.00
N LEU A 63 -15.99 0.67 9.89
CA LEU A 63 -17.43 1.00 9.89
C LEU A 63 -17.78 2.35 10.54
N GLU A 64 -16.80 3.23 10.78
CA GLU A 64 -17.05 4.54 11.38
C GLU A 64 -17.95 5.41 10.48
N ARG A 65 -18.87 6.12 11.12
CA ARG A 65 -19.82 7.03 10.46
C ARG A 65 -19.57 8.50 10.77
N ASN A 66 -18.75 8.79 11.77
CA ASN A 66 -18.36 10.16 12.09
C ASN A 66 -17.44 10.69 10.98
N ALA A 67 -17.90 11.70 10.25
CA ALA A 67 -17.14 12.30 9.15
C ALA A 67 -15.88 13.07 9.63
N ALA A 68 -15.71 13.31 10.92
CA ALA A 68 -14.50 13.90 11.48
C ALA A 68 -13.36 12.87 11.57
N VAL A 69 -13.68 11.57 11.65
CA VAL A 69 -12.71 10.48 11.64
C VAL A 69 -12.32 10.16 10.20
N ARG A 70 -11.04 9.91 9.97
CA ARG A 70 -10.47 9.74 8.63
C ARG A 70 -10.93 8.47 7.93
N SER A 71 -11.24 8.62 6.64
CA SER A 71 -11.22 7.51 5.69
C SER A 71 -9.80 7.34 5.12
N ARG A 72 -9.53 6.19 4.46
CA ARG A 72 -8.25 6.00 3.74
C ARG A 72 -8.03 7.04 2.65
N LEU A 73 -9.10 7.58 2.03
CA LEU A 73 -8.96 8.64 1.04
C LEU A 73 -8.46 9.95 1.67
N THR A 74 -9.05 10.38 2.79
CA THR A 74 -8.61 11.62 3.46
C THR A 74 -7.20 11.49 4.01
N HIS A 75 -6.84 10.33 4.59
CA HIS A 75 -5.45 10.02 4.95
C HIS A 75 -4.52 10.06 3.73
N SER A 76 -4.89 9.43 2.61
CA SER A 76 -4.06 9.47 1.38
C SER A 76 -3.83 10.88 0.84
N LEU A 77 -4.78 11.82 1.04
CA LEU A 77 -4.59 13.23 0.70
C LEU A 77 -3.58 13.93 1.63
N GLU A 78 -3.54 13.56 2.91
CA GLU A 78 -2.52 14.07 3.85
C GLU A 78 -1.12 13.53 3.50
N VAL A 79 -1.02 12.24 3.15
CA VAL A 79 0.21 11.61 2.67
C VAL A 79 0.68 12.26 1.36
N GLN A 80 -0.25 12.53 0.44
CA GLN A 80 0.03 13.24 -0.83
C GLN A 80 0.65 14.61 -0.59
N GLN A 81 0.06 15.41 0.29
CA GLN A 81 0.57 16.75 0.63
C GLN A 81 1.95 16.67 1.28
N THR A 82 2.15 15.71 2.19
CA THR A 82 3.43 15.49 2.88
C THR A 82 4.52 15.05 1.89
N GLY A 83 4.20 14.12 0.99
CA GLY A 83 5.12 13.66 -0.05
C GLY A 83 5.59 14.79 -0.98
N ARG A 84 4.65 15.62 -1.43
CA ARG A 84 4.98 16.83 -2.19
C ARG A 84 5.90 17.76 -1.41
N PHE A 85 5.63 17.96 -0.13
CA PHE A 85 6.46 18.83 0.73
C PHE A 85 7.87 18.28 0.90
N ILE A 86 8.04 16.95 1.00
CA ILE A 86 9.36 16.30 1.02
C ILE A 86 10.12 16.60 -0.28
N VAL A 87 9.49 16.42 -1.46
CA VAL A 87 10.13 16.70 -2.76
C VAL A 87 10.59 18.15 -2.85
N ARG A 88 9.74 19.11 -2.52
CA ARG A 88 10.10 20.54 -2.54
C ARG A 88 11.24 20.87 -1.58
N THR A 89 11.24 20.25 -0.41
CA THR A 89 12.30 20.41 0.60
C THR A 89 13.61 19.81 0.10
N LEU A 90 13.55 18.64 -0.55
CA LEU A 90 14.70 18.01 -1.19
C LEU A 90 15.38 18.95 -2.20
N TYR A 91 14.60 19.54 -3.11
CA TYR A 91 15.15 20.49 -4.09
C TYR A 91 15.72 21.74 -3.43
N LYS A 92 15.06 22.26 -2.40
CA LYS A 92 15.56 23.39 -1.62
C LYS A 92 16.90 23.09 -0.94
N GLN A 93 17.08 21.87 -0.40
CA GLN A 93 18.33 21.46 0.27
C GLN A 93 19.44 21.12 -0.74
N LEU A 94 19.10 20.55 -1.89
CA LEU A 94 20.07 20.25 -2.95
C LEU A 94 20.59 21.54 -3.63
N GLY A 95 19.71 22.49 -3.90
CA GLY A 95 20.07 23.70 -4.66
C GLY A 95 20.76 23.36 -5.99
N SER A 96 21.88 23.97 -6.28
CA SER A 96 22.66 23.72 -7.50
C SER A 96 23.23 22.30 -7.60
N ARG A 97 23.35 21.55 -6.50
CA ARG A 97 23.82 20.15 -6.51
C ARG A 97 22.85 19.19 -7.20
N ALA A 98 21.59 19.58 -7.43
CA ALA A 98 20.60 18.76 -8.11
C ALA A 98 21.10 18.27 -9.49
N ALA A 99 21.82 19.13 -10.23
CA ALA A 99 22.38 18.80 -11.54
C ALA A 99 23.41 17.65 -11.49
N ALA A 100 24.19 17.56 -10.41
CA ALA A 100 25.19 16.48 -10.25
C ALA A 100 24.57 15.08 -10.17
N PHE A 101 23.27 14.98 -9.83
CA PHE A 101 22.52 13.74 -9.70
C PHE A 101 21.48 13.56 -10.82
N GLY A 102 21.49 14.41 -11.85
CA GLY A 102 20.48 14.38 -12.92
C GLY A 102 19.07 14.71 -12.44
N LEU A 103 18.92 15.48 -11.36
CA LEU A 103 17.63 15.95 -10.82
C LEU A 103 17.22 17.31 -11.39
N ASP A 104 18.12 18.01 -12.09
CA ASP A 104 17.83 19.29 -12.72
C ASP A 104 16.65 19.19 -13.71
N GLY A 105 15.70 20.10 -13.57
CA GLY A 105 14.48 20.17 -14.39
C GLY A 105 13.41 19.10 -14.07
N LEU A 106 13.65 18.19 -13.14
CA LEU A 106 12.71 17.12 -12.77
C LEU A 106 11.74 17.48 -11.64
N GLU A 107 11.82 18.67 -11.04
CA GLU A 107 11.05 19.03 -9.84
C GLU A 107 9.55 18.80 -10.01
N ALA A 108 8.94 19.37 -11.06
CA ALA A 108 7.51 19.21 -11.34
C ALA A 108 7.12 17.75 -11.62
N ALA A 109 7.98 17.00 -12.34
CA ALA A 109 7.74 15.59 -12.62
C ALA A 109 7.77 14.75 -11.34
N LEU A 110 8.74 14.98 -10.45
CA LEU A 110 8.86 14.26 -9.18
C LEU A 110 7.74 14.65 -8.20
N GLU A 111 7.33 15.92 -8.14
CA GLU A 111 6.15 16.34 -7.38
C GLU A 111 4.92 15.54 -7.83
N SER A 112 4.61 15.50 -9.13
CA SER A 112 3.45 14.79 -9.67
C SER A 112 3.52 13.29 -9.42
N LEU A 113 4.67 12.66 -9.65
CA LEU A 113 4.90 11.24 -9.42
C LEU A 113 4.69 10.85 -7.94
N VAL A 114 5.29 11.60 -7.02
CA VAL A 114 5.18 11.36 -5.58
C VAL A 114 3.76 11.58 -5.10
N GLU A 115 3.11 12.69 -5.51
CA GLU A 115 1.70 12.95 -5.15
C GLU A 115 0.80 11.79 -5.54
N MET A 116 0.93 11.28 -6.77
CA MET A 116 0.07 10.19 -7.25
C MET A 116 0.44 8.85 -6.64
N THR A 117 1.70 8.60 -6.34
CA THR A 117 2.14 7.41 -5.59
C THR A 117 1.55 7.43 -4.16
N CYS A 118 1.64 8.56 -3.47
CA CYS A 118 1.07 8.75 -2.14
C CYS A 118 -0.46 8.58 -2.15
N LEU A 119 -1.17 9.12 -3.15
CA LEU A 119 -2.62 8.94 -3.27
C LEU A 119 -3.02 7.47 -3.44
N MET A 120 -2.15 6.66 -4.05
CA MET A 120 -2.40 5.24 -4.33
C MET A 120 -1.83 4.28 -3.28
N HIS A 121 -1.07 4.71 -2.28
CA HIS A 121 -0.29 3.81 -1.43
C HIS A 121 -1.13 2.72 -0.76
N ASP A 122 -2.39 3.01 -0.44
CA ASP A 122 -3.32 2.15 0.31
C ASP A 122 -4.43 1.50 -0.54
N ILE A 123 -4.42 1.63 -1.89
CA ILE A 123 -5.52 1.14 -2.74
C ILE A 123 -5.73 -0.38 -2.68
N GLY A 124 -4.70 -1.15 -2.32
CA GLY A 124 -4.75 -2.61 -2.23
C GLY A 124 -5.21 -3.15 -0.89
N ASN A 125 -5.34 -2.31 0.15
CA ASN A 125 -5.76 -2.76 1.46
C ASN A 125 -7.19 -3.32 1.41
N PRO A 126 -7.45 -4.50 2.04
CA PRO A 126 -8.78 -5.08 2.11
C PRO A 126 -9.68 -4.32 3.10
N PRO A 127 -10.98 -4.65 3.18
CA PRO A 127 -11.82 -4.22 4.28
C PRO A 127 -11.18 -4.58 5.62
N PHE A 128 -11.38 -3.74 6.63
CA PHE A 128 -10.85 -3.92 8.00
C PHE A 128 -9.30 -3.91 8.09
N GLY A 129 -8.62 -3.38 7.09
CA GLY A 129 -7.18 -3.12 7.10
C GLY A 129 -6.29 -4.35 7.28
N HIS A 130 -5.24 -4.23 8.08
CA HIS A 130 -4.28 -5.32 8.30
C HIS A 130 -4.86 -6.57 8.95
N PHE A 131 -5.88 -6.40 9.79
CA PHE A 131 -6.58 -7.55 10.36
C PHE A 131 -7.41 -8.30 9.30
N GLY A 132 -7.89 -7.56 8.28
CA GLY A 132 -8.50 -8.14 7.09
C GLY A 132 -7.50 -8.93 6.23
N GLU A 133 -6.26 -8.45 6.08
CA GLU A 133 -5.18 -9.20 5.42
C GLU A 133 -4.94 -10.54 6.13
N TYR A 134 -4.80 -10.48 7.45
CA TYR A 134 -4.64 -11.68 8.28
C TYR A 134 -5.81 -12.65 8.11
N ALA A 135 -7.06 -12.17 8.16
CA ALA A 135 -8.24 -13.02 8.02
C ALA A 135 -8.29 -13.74 6.65
N ILE A 136 -7.95 -13.04 5.57
CA ILE A 136 -7.89 -13.63 4.23
C ILE A 136 -6.77 -14.68 4.15
N GLY A 137 -5.56 -14.35 4.56
CA GLY A 137 -4.40 -15.25 4.52
C GLY A 137 -4.64 -16.52 5.32
N GLU A 138 -5.11 -16.39 6.56
CA GLU A 138 -5.40 -17.53 7.46
C GLU A 138 -6.49 -18.45 6.89
N TRP A 139 -7.52 -17.90 6.23
CA TRP A 139 -8.53 -18.72 5.59
C TRP A 139 -7.95 -19.58 4.47
N PHE A 140 -7.14 -18.98 3.59
CA PHE A 140 -6.49 -19.70 2.50
C PHE A 140 -5.51 -20.76 3.04
N GLU A 141 -4.70 -20.43 4.04
CA GLU A 141 -3.78 -21.37 4.67
C GLU A 141 -4.48 -22.64 5.17
N ARG A 142 -5.69 -22.49 5.74
CA ARG A 142 -6.47 -23.63 6.25
C ARG A 142 -7.15 -24.46 5.17
N HIS A 143 -7.52 -23.87 4.03
CA HIS A 143 -8.41 -24.52 3.06
C HIS A 143 -7.74 -24.87 1.74
N LEU A 144 -6.56 -24.29 1.44
CA LEU A 144 -5.98 -24.33 0.10
C LEU A 144 -5.64 -25.75 -0.37
N ASP A 145 -5.13 -26.62 0.50
CA ASP A 145 -4.81 -28.00 0.16
C ASP A 145 -6.07 -28.80 -0.22
N GLU A 146 -7.16 -28.64 0.54
CA GLU A 146 -8.46 -29.28 0.24
C GLU A 146 -9.02 -28.77 -1.09
N LEU A 147 -8.99 -27.45 -1.30
CA LEU A 147 -9.44 -26.81 -2.55
C LEU A 147 -8.63 -27.29 -3.74
N PHE A 148 -7.33 -27.43 -3.58
CA PHE A 148 -6.44 -27.92 -4.62
C PHE A 148 -6.78 -29.38 -4.99
N ALA A 149 -6.92 -30.23 -3.99
CA ALA A 149 -7.28 -31.65 -4.21
C ALA A 149 -8.64 -31.83 -4.88
N ALA A 150 -9.60 -30.93 -4.63
CA ALA A 150 -10.93 -30.96 -5.23
C ALA A 150 -10.94 -30.46 -6.69
N ALA A 151 -10.11 -29.48 -7.03
CA ALA A 151 -10.18 -28.77 -8.32
C ALA A 151 -9.17 -29.26 -9.35
N VAL A 152 -7.99 -29.75 -8.92
CA VAL A 152 -6.88 -30.13 -9.83
C VAL A 152 -6.73 -31.66 -9.88
N PRO A 153 -6.82 -32.28 -11.06
CA PRO A 153 -6.63 -33.72 -11.22
C PRO A 153 -5.26 -34.19 -10.70
N PRO A 154 -5.19 -35.38 -10.09
CA PRO A 154 -3.91 -35.93 -9.59
C PRO A 154 -2.87 -36.08 -10.70
N GLY A 155 -1.61 -35.72 -10.40
CA GLY A 155 -0.48 -35.93 -11.31
C GLY A 155 -0.36 -34.92 -12.45
N GLN A 156 -1.16 -33.86 -12.45
CA GLN A 156 -1.04 -32.79 -13.44
C GLN A 156 -0.16 -31.64 -12.94
N GLY A 157 0.65 -31.11 -13.87
CA GLY A 157 1.44 -29.89 -13.72
C GLY A 157 2.80 -30.06 -13.02
N ASP A 158 3.64 -29.03 -13.15
CA ASP A 158 4.95 -28.93 -12.51
C ASP A 158 4.81 -28.78 -10.99
N THR A 159 5.46 -29.66 -10.21
CA THR A 159 5.44 -29.63 -8.74
C THR A 159 6.05 -28.35 -8.17
N GLY A 160 7.06 -27.78 -8.82
CA GLY A 160 7.67 -26.51 -8.41
C GLY A 160 6.74 -25.30 -8.66
N LEU A 161 6.02 -25.30 -9.77
CA LEU A 161 5.01 -24.28 -10.06
C LEU A 161 3.83 -24.38 -9.09
N ARG A 162 3.37 -25.61 -8.81
CA ARG A 162 2.33 -25.86 -7.80
C ARG A 162 2.68 -25.22 -6.46
N GLN A 163 3.88 -25.53 -5.92
CA GLN A 163 4.29 -25.01 -4.62
C GLN A 163 4.33 -23.47 -4.62
N ARG A 164 4.90 -22.86 -5.65
CA ARG A 164 4.91 -21.39 -5.78
C ARG A 164 3.52 -20.78 -5.79
N MET A 165 2.56 -21.42 -6.47
CA MET A 165 1.16 -20.95 -6.53
C MET A 165 0.47 -21.05 -5.17
N LEU A 166 0.67 -22.14 -4.43
CA LEU A 166 0.10 -22.31 -3.09
C LEU A 166 0.70 -21.29 -2.11
N ASP A 167 2.03 -21.14 -2.10
CA ASP A 167 2.71 -20.15 -1.26
C ASP A 167 2.26 -18.72 -1.59
N ASP A 168 2.08 -18.40 -2.87
CA ASP A 168 1.62 -17.09 -3.33
C ASP A 168 0.19 -16.77 -2.86
N LEU A 169 -0.72 -17.75 -2.94
CA LEU A 169 -2.11 -17.63 -2.51
C LEU A 169 -2.25 -17.50 -0.99
N ASN A 170 -1.37 -18.11 -0.21
CA ASN A 170 -1.35 -18.02 1.25
C ASN A 170 -0.91 -16.63 1.77
N HIS A 171 -0.14 -15.89 0.98
CA HIS A 171 0.42 -14.62 1.38
C HIS A 171 -0.34 -13.43 0.76
N PHE A 172 -1.61 -13.24 1.19
CA PHE A 172 -2.34 -12.02 0.81
C PHE A 172 -1.71 -10.79 1.49
N GLU A 173 -1.45 -9.73 0.70
CA GLU A 173 -0.84 -8.49 1.19
C GLU A 173 -1.30 -7.28 0.36
N GLY A 174 -1.67 -6.18 1.05
CA GLY A 174 -2.22 -4.98 0.41
C GLY A 174 -1.29 -4.32 -0.60
N ASN A 175 0.03 -4.29 -0.34
CA ASN A 175 0.98 -3.71 -1.30
C ASN A 175 1.04 -4.54 -2.60
N ALA A 176 1.05 -5.86 -2.51
CA ALA A 176 0.99 -6.73 -3.69
C ALA A 176 -0.36 -6.59 -4.42
N GLN A 177 -1.45 -6.47 -3.67
CA GLN A 177 -2.79 -6.25 -4.22
C GLN A 177 -2.90 -4.90 -4.92
N ALA A 178 -2.20 -3.85 -4.48
CA ALA A 178 -2.15 -2.56 -5.18
C ALA A 178 -1.56 -2.69 -6.58
N ILE A 179 -0.47 -3.42 -6.75
CA ILE A 179 0.12 -3.71 -8.07
C ILE A 179 -0.87 -4.47 -8.94
N ARG A 180 -1.50 -5.53 -8.40
CA ARG A 180 -2.51 -6.30 -9.13
C ARG A 180 -3.71 -5.46 -9.56
N LEU A 181 -4.21 -4.56 -8.70
CA LEU A 181 -5.29 -3.62 -9.04
C LEU A 181 -4.93 -2.73 -10.22
N VAL A 182 -3.75 -2.12 -10.20
CA VAL A 182 -3.29 -1.19 -11.23
C VAL A 182 -3.05 -1.90 -12.56
N VAL A 183 -2.40 -3.08 -12.52
CA VAL A 183 -1.88 -3.77 -13.70
C VAL A 183 -2.92 -4.71 -14.31
N SER A 184 -3.48 -5.62 -13.49
CA SER A 184 -4.27 -6.75 -13.97
C SER A 184 -5.78 -6.48 -13.93
N LEU A 185 -6.29 -5.87 -12.86
CA LEU A 185 -7.73 -5.73 -12.65
C LEU A 185 -8.31 -4.47 -13.29
N GLN A 186 -7.76 -3.29 -13.02
CA GLN A 186 -8.23 -2.04 -13.58
C GLN A 186 -7.47 -1.62 -14.85
N ARG A 187 -6.31 -2.21 -15.07
CA ARG A 187 -5.47 -1.98 -16.27
C ARG A 187 -5.32 -0.50 -16.56
N LEU A 188 -4.92 0.27 -15.54
CA LEU A 188 -4.85 1.73 -15.63
C LEU A 188 -3.85 2.22 -16.68
N ASN A 189 -2.97 1.34 -17.17
CA ASN A 189 -1.96 1.65 -18.16
C ASN A 189 -1.11 2.87 -17.75
N LEU A 190 -0.67 2.88 -16.49
CA LEU A 190 0.24 3.90 -15.98
C LEU A 190 1.63 3.73 -16.55
N THR A 191 2.43 4.79 -16.51
CA THR A 191 3.86 4.67 -16.80
C THR A 191 4.54 3.71 -15.85
N TYR A 192 5.60 3.04 -16.30
CA TYR A 192 6.37 2.16 -15.43
C TYR A 192 6.91 2.91 -14.21
N THR A 193 7.33 4.17 -14.38
CA THR A 193 7.79 5.00 -13.25
C THR A 193 6.71 5.21 -12.20
N GLN A 194 5.48 5.56 -12.62
CA GLN A 194 4.38 5.76 -11.68
C GLN A 194 4.05 4.47 -10.93
N THR A 195 4.05 3.33 -11.63
CA THR A 195 3.78 2.02 -11.02
C THR A 195 4.91 1.58 -10.09
N ALA A 196 6.18 1.89 -10.44
CA ALA A 196 7.33 1.54 -9.61
C ALA A 196 7.31 2.22 -8.23
N GLY A 197 6.69 3.40 -8.12
CA GLY A 197 6.49 4.09 -6.84
C GLY A 197 5.67 3.27 -5.85
N LEU A 198 4.75 2.41 -6.31
CA LEU A 198 3.92 1.55 -5.45
C LEU A 198 4.65 0.30 -4.95
N LEU A 199 5.76 -0.10 -5.56
CA LEU A 199 6.56 -1.25 -5.11
C LEU A 199 7.35 -0.88 -3.83
N LYS A 200 6.64 -0.72 -2.72
CA LYS A 200 7.23 -0.48 -1.39
C LYS A 200 8.08 -1.65 -0.95
N TYR A 201 7.61 -2.87 -1.20
CA TYR A 201 8.34 -4.11 -0.98
C TYR A 201 8.65 -4.79 -2.31
N VAL A 202 9.74 -5.55 -2.35
CA VAL A 202 10.30 -6.07 -3.62
C VAL A 202 10.34 -7.60 -3.68
N ARG A 203 9.79 -8.29 -2.67
CA ARG A 203 9.72 -9.74 -2.59
C ARG A 203 8.46 -10.26 -3.29
N PRO A 204 8.56 -11.28 -4.18
CA PRO A 204 7.39 -12.02 -4.65
C PRO A 204 6.67 -12.71 -3.50
N ALA A 205 5.35 -12.82 -3.56
CA ALA A 205 4.57 -13.40 -2.46
C ALA A 205 4.87 -14.87 -2.18
N TYR A 206 5.26 -15.64 -3.21
CA TYR A 206 5.62 -17.05 -3.08
C TYR A 206 7.01 -17.30 -2.43
N MET A 207 7.83 -16.26 -2.27
CA MET A 207 9.14 -16.42 -1.63
C MET A 207 9.02 -16.25 -0.11
N PRO A 208 9.77 -17.03 0.67
CA PRO A 208 9.79 -16.88 2.12
C PRO A 208 10.37 -15.52 2.52
N ARG A 209 9.97 -15.04 3.69
CA ARG A 209 10.55 -13.83 4.28
C ARG A 209 12.01 -14.10 4.66
N PRO A 210 12.96 -13.24 4.29
CA PRO A 210 14.36 -13.39 4.72
C PRO A 210 14.49 -13.16 6.24
N ASP A 211 15.51 -13.77 6.83
CA ASP A 211 15.82 -13.60 8.25
C ASP A 211 16.18 -12.14 8.57
N LYS A 212 15.83 -11.70 9.78
CA LYS A 212 16.19 -10.37 10.25
C LYS A 212 17.70 -10.20 10.28
N GLY A 213 18.19 -9.05 9.78
CA GLY A 213 19.62 -8.75 9.69
C GLY A 213 20.31 -9.26 8.41
N THR A 214 19.63 -10.01 7.56
CA THR A 214 20.12 -10.32 6.22
C THR A 214 20.09 -9.04 5.35
N PRO A 215 21.10 -8.77 4.53
CA PRO A 215 21.06 -7.63 3.60
C PRO A 215 19.83 -7.65 2.72
N GLY A 216 19.10 -6.53 2.66
CA GLY A 216 17.84 -6.39 1.93
C GLY A 216 16.61 -6.96 2.65
N ALA A 217 16.72 -7.38 3.92
CA ALA A 217 15.60 -7.95 4.67
C ALA A 217 14.48 -6.94 4.92
N TYR A 218 14.80 -5.66 5.09
CA TYR A 218 13.81 -4.61 5.22
C TYR A 218 12.97 -4.44 3.96
N LEU A 219 13.61 -4.39 2.81
CA LEU A 219 12.96 -4.24 1.50
C LEU A 219 12.07 -5.44 1.13
N GLN A 220 12.35 -6.60 1.75
CA GLN A 220 11.69 -7.87 1.48
C GLN A 220 10.83 -8.37 2.64
N LYS A 221 10.55 -7.53 3.66
CA LYS A 221 9.82 -7.95 4.87
C LYS A 221 8.37 -8.38 4.60
N LYS A 222 7.75 -7.83 3.55
CA LYS A 222 6.40 -8.17 3.08
C LYS A 222 6.40 -8.48 1.57
N PRO A 223 5.37 -9.19 1.05
CA PRO A 223 5.15 -9.30 -0.39
C PRO A 223 4.96 -7.94 -1.07
N GLY A 224 5.60 -7.75 -2.21
CA GLY A 224 5.44 -6.55 -3.06
C GLY A 224 4.59 -6.80 -4.30
N PHE A 225 4.53 -8.04 -4.77
CA PHE A 225 3.73 -8.45 -5.92
C PHE A 225 3.47 -9.96 -5.89
N TYR A 226 2.44 -10.38 -6.62
CA TYR A 226 2.07 -11.78 -6.76
C TYR A 226 2.75 -12.43 -7.97
N LEU A 227 2.72 -13.76 -8.01
CA LEU A 227 3.24 -14.58 -9.12
C LEU A 227 2.66 -14.13 -10.47
N SER A 228 1.37 -13.77 -10.52
CA SER A 228 0.69 -13.28 -11.71
C SER A 228 1.26 -11.97 -12.26
N GLU A 229 1.79 -11.11 -11.43
CA GLU A 229 2.35 -9.81 -11.80
C GLU A 229 3.89 -9.83 -11.99
N GLU A 230 4.57 -10.95 -11.70
CA GLU A 230 6.02 -11.07 -11.83
C GLU A 230 6.55 -10.73 -13.23
N PRO A 231 5.93 -11.18 -14.35
CA PRO A 231 6.39 -10.79 -15.69
C PRO A 231 6.31 -9.28 -15.94
N PHE A 232 5.28 -8.62 -15.41
CA PHE A 232 5.15 -7.17 -15.47
C PHE A 232 6.25 -6.46 -14.67
N VAL A 233 6.51 -6.91 -13.43
CA VAL A 233 7.54 -6.32 -12.57
C VAL A 233 8.93 -6.45 -13.19
N ARG A 234 9.26 -7.58 -13.80
CA ARG A 234 10.52 -7.77 -14.54
C ARG A 234 10.64 -6.79 -15.71
N THR A 235 9.58 -6.58 -16.47
CA THR A 235 9.55 -5.62 -17.58
C THR A 235 9.74 -4.18 -17.08
N LEU A 236 9.06 -3.81 -15.99
CA LEU A 236 9.19 -2.53 -15.33
C LEU A 236 10.65 -2.30 -14.86
N GLN A 237 11.26 -3.28 -14.19
CA GLN A 237 12.64 -3.21 -13.73
C GLN A 237 13.62 -2.98 -14.90
N ALA A 238 13.44 -3.72 -15.99
CA ALA A 238 14.25 -3.54 -17.20
C ALA A 238 14.08 -2.15 -17.82
N ALA A 239 12.84 -1.65 -17.91
CA ALA A 239 12.54 -0.32 -18.46
C ALA A 239 13.17 0.82 -17.65
N LEU A 240 13.28 0.66 -16.32
CA LEU A 240 13.81 1.66 -15.39
C LEU A 240 15.25 1.39 -14.96
N GLN A 241 15.95 0.45 -15.61
CA GLN A 241 17.32 0.06 -15.25
C GLN A 241 17.47 -0.25 -13.75
N MET A 242 16.53 -1.03 -13.22
CA MET A 242 16.53 -1.49 -11.84
C MET A 242 17.02 -2.94 -11.76
N GLN A 243 17.78 -3.23 -10.72
CA GLN A 243 18.16 -4.60 -10.42
C GLN A 243 17.01 -5.34 -9.72
N PRO A 244 16.95 -6.67 -9.80
CA PRO A 244 16.03 -7.46 -8.98
C PRO A 244 16.19 -7.14 -7.49
N CYS A 245 15.09 -7.21 -6.73
CA CYS A 245 15.06 -6.95 -5.29
C CYS A 245 15.50 -5.53 -4.87
N THR A 246 15.44 -4.55 -5.79
CA THR A 246 15.69 -3.15 -5.49
C THR A 246 14.42 -2.32 -5.53
N ARG A 247 14.37 -1.26 -4.72
CA ARG A 247 13.22 -0.35 -4.58
C ARG A 247 13.41 0.89 -5.45
N HIS A 248 12.33 1.38 -6.06
CA HIS A 248 12.38 2.65 -6.79
C HIS A 248 12.50 3.85 -5.82
N PRO A 249 13.26 4.91 -6.14
CA PRO A 249 13.43 6.09 -5.29
C PRO A 249 12.14 6.73 -4.79
N LEU A 250 11.08 6.76 -5.61
CA LEU A 250 9.76 7.30 -5.23
C LEU A 250 9.13 6.59 -4.03
N ALA A 251 9.35 5.27 -3.90
CA ALA A 251 8.76 4.49 -2.82
C ALA A 251 9.36 4.83 -1.44
N TYR A 252 10.62 5.29 -1.38
CA TYR A 252 11.20 5.80 -0.13
C TYR A 252 10.55 7.12 0.32
N VAL A 253 10.27 8.01 -0.63
CA VAL A 253 9.59 9.29 -0.34
C VAL A 253 8.14 9.04 0.07
N MET A 254 7.44 8.15 -0.62
CA MET A 254 6.06 7.76 -0.28
C MET A 254 6.00 7.16 1.13
N GLU A 255 6.91 6.23 1.48
CA GLU A 255 6.96 5.62 2.81
C GLU A 255 7.22 6.65 3.91
N ALA A 256 8.16 7.58 3.70
CA ALA A 256 8.41 8.67 4.66
C ALA A 256 7.21 9.61 4.80
N ALA A 257 6.50 9.88 3.71
CA ALA A 257 5.30 10.71 3.73
C ALA A 257 4.15 10.05 4.51
N ASP A 258 3.98 8.74 4.34
CA ASP A 258 3.01 7.91 5.07
C ASP A 258 3.34 7.88 6.56
N ASP A 259 4.60 7.56 6.93
CA ASP A 259 5.05 7.55 8.32
C ASP A 259 4.82 8.90 9.03
N ILE A 260 5.07 10.03 8.36
CA ILE A 260 4.83 11.38 8.94
C ILE A 260 3.33 11.65 9.11
N ALA A 261 2.51 11.35 8.10
CA ALA A 261 1.07 11.59 8.14
C ALA A 261 0.40 10.70 9.20
N TYR A 262 0.76 9.41 9.22
CA TYR A 262 0.24 8.41 10.16
C TYR A 262 0.47 8.82 11.63
N CYS A 263 1.64 9.38 11.98
CA CYS A 263 1.96 9.79 13.36
C CYS A 263 0.86 10.64 14.00
N LEU A 264 0.27 11.56 13.24
CA LEU A 264 -0.71 12.50 13.76
C LEU A 264 -2.16 12.04 13.53
N ALA A 265 -2.43 11.40 12.39
CA ALA A 265 -3.77 11.04 11.96
C ALA A 265 -4.48 10.10 12.94
N ASP A 266 -3.87 8.97 13.25
CA ASP A 266 -4.49 7.93 14.08
C ASP A 266 -4.69 8.39 15.53
N ILE A 267 -3.78 9.22 16.02
CA ILE A 267 -3.85 9.79 17.37
C ILE A 267 -4.94 10.87 17.46
N GLU A 268 -5.06 11.73 16.45
CA GLU A 268 -6.12 12.74 16.36
C GLU A 268 -7.50 12.08 16.30
N ASP A 269 -7.68 11.06 15.44
CA ASP A 269 -8.93 10.29 15.35
C ASP A 269 -9.27 9.62 16.68
N SER A 270 -8.27 9.18 17.45
CA SER A 270 -8.45 8.58 18.78
C SER A 270 -8.92 9.58 19.83
N VAL A 271 -8.45 10.82 19.77
CA VAL A 271 -8.95 11.91 20.64
C VAL A 271 -10.39 12.31 20.24
N GLU A 272 -10.67 12.39 18.94
CA GLU A 272 -12.02 12.65 18.42
C GLU A 272 -13.02 11.57 18.89
N LYS A 273 -12.57 10.32 18.95
CA LYS A 273 -13.34 9.19 19.49
C LYS A 273 -13.41 9.16 21.03
N GLY A 274 -12.69 10.03 21.71
CA GLY A 274 -12.70 10.12 23.18
C GLY A 274 -11.92 8.99 23.89
N ILE A 275 -11.00 8.31 23.20
CA ILE A 275 -10.14 7.28 23.80
C ILE A 275 -9.26 7.87 24.90
N PHE A 276 -8.78 9.08 24.70
CA PHE A 276 -8.05 9.85 25.71
C PHE A 276 -8.21 11.38 25.50
N SER A 277 -8.03 12.16 26.56
CA SER A 277 -8.02 13.62 26.47
C SER A 277 -6.69 14.14 25.93
N ILE A 278 -6.64 15.41 25.50
CA ILE A 278 -5.41 16.04 25.03
C ILE A 278 -4.34 16.14 26.14
N GLU A 279 -4.75 16.28 27.41
CA GLU A 279 -3.83 16.30 28.57
C GLU A 279 -3.19 14.93 28.79
N GLN A 280 -4.02 13.87 28.73
CA GLN A 280 -3.53 12.50 28.81
C GLN A 280 -2.58 12.18 27.66
N LEU A 281 -2.95 12.60 26.43
CA LEU A 281 -2.09 12.42 25.26
C LEU A 281 -0.77 13.15 25.40
N ALA A 282 -0.78 14.42 25.84
CA ALA A 282 0.45 15.19 26.02
C ALA A 282 1.42 14.50 26.99
N GLN A 283 0.91 13.97 28.11
CA GLN A 283 1.72 13.21 29.06
C GLN A 283 2.26 11.91 28.46
N LEU A 284 1.40 11.13 27.77
CA LEU A 284 1.79 9.88 27.09
C LEU A 284 2.91 10.11 26.06
N LEU A 285 2.81 11.19 25.27
CA LEU A 285 3.82 11.56 24.28
C LEU A 285 5.18 11.82 24.94
N LEU A 286 5.19 12.56 26.06
CA LEU A 286 6.43 12.85 26.80
C LEU A 286 7.03 11.59 27.42
N ASP A 287 6.21 10.75 28.06
CA ASP A 287 6.64 9.51 28.70
C ASP A 287 7.22 8.52 27.67
N LYS A 288 6.57 8.39 26.50
CA LYS A 288 7.04 7.51 25.43
C LYS A 288 8.30 8.05 24.75
N PHE A 289 8.37 9.35 24.50
CA PHE A 289 9.57 9.94 23.90
C PHE A 289 10.82 9.74 24.78
N ALA A 290 10.66 9.79 26.09
CA ALA A 290 11.76 9.54 27.03
C ALA A 290 12.38 8.13 26.92
N LEU A 291 11.70 7.19 26.26
CA LEU A 291 12.24 5.85 25.97
C LEU A 291 13.14 5.84 24.72
N HIS A 292 13.01 6.85 23.86
CA HIS A 292 13.70 6.93 22.57
C HIS A 292 14.73 8.06 22.50
N GLY A 293 14.63 9.06 23.38
CA GLY A 293 15.53 10.21 23.35
C GLY A 293 15.35 11.16 24.54
N ASP A 294 16.21 12.16 24.61
CA ASP A 294 16.10 13.22 25.61
C ASP A 294 15.00 14.22 25.21
N VAL A 295 13.93 14.28 25.99
CA VAL A 295 12.76 15.14 25.76
C VAL A 295 13.09 16.64 25.74
N ASP A 296 14.20 17.03 26.33
CA ASP A 296 14.66 18.42 26.47
C ASP A 296 15.73 18.77 25.44
N ALA A 297 16.26 17.80 24.70
CA ALA A 297 17.21 18.04 23.60
C ALA A 297 16.56 18.77 22.41
N PRO A 298 17.26 19.74 21.80
CA PRO A 298 16.74 20.46 20.64
C PRO A 298 16.63 19.54 19.41
N VAL A 299 15.43 19.47 18.83
CA VAL A 299 15.21 18.76 17.55
C VAL A 299 15.77 19.60 16.40
N PRO A 300 16.58 19.02 15.51
CA PRO A 300 17.16 19.76 14.39
C PRO A 300 16.11 20.42 13.49
N GLY A 301 16.33 21.69 13.17
CA GLY A 301 15.45 22.50 12.33
C GLY A 301 14.77 23.61 13.13
N PRO A 302 13.79 23.33 14.00
CA PRO A 302 13.15 24.37 14.81
C PRO A 302 13.95 24.78 16.05
N GLU A 303 15.03 24.05 16.39
CA GLU A 303 15.83 24.26 17.60
C GLU A 303 14.99 24.25 18.91
N ARG A 304 13.90 23.48 18.91
CA ARG A 304 12.97 23.30 20.03
C ARG A 304 13.00 21.86 20.51
N SER A 305 12.90 21.66 21.83
CA SER A 305 12.78 20.33 22.39
C SER A 305 11.38 19.74 22.15
N PHE A 306 11.28 18.41 22.16
CA PHE A 306 10.00 17.72 22.05
C PHE A 306 9.01 18.15 23.14
N ARG A 307 9.50 18.29 24.40
CA ARG A 307 8.71 18.83 25.52
C ARG A 307 8.14 20.20 25.17
N SER A 308 8.98 21.11 24.67
CA SER A 308 8.55 22.46 24.29
C SER A 308 7.47 22.46 23.22
N MET A 309 7.56 21.57 22.21
CA MET A 309 6.59 21.45 21.14
C MET A 309 5.23 20.97 21.66
N VAL A 310 5.21 19.90 22.48
CA VAL A 310 3.97 19.35 23.08
C VAL A 310 3.36 20.33 24.06
N SER A 311 4.17 20.93 24.95
CA SER A 311 3.69 21.90 25.95
C SER A 311 3.10 23.13 25.29
N TYR A 312 3.72 23.63 24.22
CA TYR A 312 3.20 24.77 23.45
C TYR A 312 1.84 24.45 22.81
N ALA A 313 1.69 23.27 22.20
CA ALA A 313 0.42 22.85 21.63
C ALA A 313 -0.68 22.76 22.70
N LEU A 314 -0.37 22.21 23.89
CA LEU A 314 -1.29 22.12 25.01
C LEU A 314 -1.68 23.51 25.57
N GLU A 315 -0.71 24.41 25.72
CA GLU A 315 -0.96 25.79 26.17
C GLU A 315 -1.88 26.55 25.20
N ARG A 316 -1.67 26.36 23.88
CA ARG A 316 -2.55 26.95 22.85
C ARG A 316 -3.95 26.40 22.95
N ALA A 317 -4.10 25.09 23.09
CA ALA A 317 -5.39 24.43 23.25
C ALA A 317 -6.15 24.89 24.49
N GLN A 318 -5.45 25.12 25.63
CA GLN A 318 -6.08 25.59 26.87
C GLN A 318 -6.65 27.01 26.75
N LYS A 319 -6.11 27.83 25.85
CA LYS A 319 -6.60 29.19 25.56
C LYS A 319 -7.79 29.20 24.63
N GLU A 320 -8.05 28.08 23.93
CA GLU A 320 -9.19 27.94 23.01
C GLU A 320 -10.46 27.59 23.80
N PRO A 321 -11.54 28.39 23.68
CA PRO A 321 -12.74 28.19 24.47
C PRO A 321 -13.64 27.03 24.00
N ILE A 322 -13.63 26.69 22.71
CA ILE A 322 -14.62 25.80 22.10
C ILE A 322 -14.02 24.50 21.58
N ASN A 323 -12.96 24.58 20.73
CA ASN A 323 -12.38 23.42 20.06
C ASN A 323 -10.92 23.18 20.51
N LYS A 324 -10.74 22.80 21.76
CA LYS A 324 -9.42 22.56 22.36
C LYS A 324 -8.64 21.46 21.64
N ALA A 325 -9.30 20.36 21.28
CA ALA A 325 -8.65 19.24 20.59
C ALA A 325 -8.15 19.67 19.20
N GLY A 326 -8.96 20.32 18.41
CA GLY A 326 -8.53 20.83 17.10
C GLY A 326 -7.35 21.80 17.20
N GLU A 327 -7.38 22.74 18.16
CA GLU A 327 -6.27 23.69 18.36
C GLU A 327 -4.98 22.96 18.78
N PHE A 328 -5.08 21.95 19.66
CA PHE A 328 -3.94 21.12 20.06
C PHE A 328 -3.27 20.47 18.82
N PHE A 329 -4.05 19.81 17.98
CA PHE A 329 -3.52 19.12 16.81
C PHE A 329 -3.02 20.07 15.72
N ILE A 330 -3.61 21.25 15.55
CA ILE A 330 -3.07 22.29 14.64
C ILE A 330 -1.63 22.63 15.05
N TRP A 331 -1.40 22.94 16.33
CA TRP A 331 -0.07 23.34 16.81
C TRP A 331 0.90 22.18 16.91
N LEU A 332 0.43 21.00 17.24
CA LEU A 332 1.25 19.79 17.22
C LEU A 332 1.74 19.51 15.80
N ARG A 333 0.82 19.58 14.82
CA ARG A 333 1.14 19.39 13.39
C ARG A 333 2.14 20.42 12.88
N VAL A 334 1.94 21.69 13.18
CA VAL A 334 2.87 22.77 12.79
C VAL A 334 4.28 22.53 13.35
N ASN A 335 4.39 22.06 14.58
CA ASN A 335 5.67 21.83 15.21
C ASN A 335 6.37 20.53 14.77
N MET A 336 5.63 19.50 14.34
CA MET A 336 6.17 18.15 14.06
C MET A 336 6.43 17.89 12.57
N ILE A 337 5.52 18.31 11.66
CA ILE A 337 5.65 17.96 10.23
C ILE A 337 6.90 18.59 9.65
N HIS A 338 7.18 19.86 9.94
CA HIS A 338 8.30 20.56 9.31
C HIS A 338 9.67 19.91 9.63
N PRO A 339 10.07 19.63 10.88
CA PRO A 339 11.33 18.95 11.16
C PRO A 339 11.40 17.53 10.59
N LEU A 340 10.29 16.77 10.58
CA LEU A 340 10.26 15.43 10.01
C LEU A 340 10.46 15.45 8.48
N VAL A 341 9.83 16.38 7.78
CA VAL A 341 10.00 16.58 6.33
C VAL A 341 11.45 17.03 6.01
N GLN A 342 12.01 17.95 6.81
CA GLN A 342 13.40 18.37 6.65
C GLN A 342 14.37 17.19 6.83
N HIS A 343 14.11 16.34 7.81
CA HIS A 343 14.90 15.16 8.07
C HIS A 343 14.80 14.12 6.96
N ALA A 344 13.58 13.80 6.50
CA ALA A 344 13.36 12.88 5.38
C ALA A 344 14.11 13.31 4.12
N ALA A 345 14.04 14.61 3.77
CA ALA A 345 14.76 15.17 2.64
C ALA A 345 16.29 15.07 2.82
N ARG A 346 16.80 15.33 4.02
CA ARG A 346 18.23 15.18 4.35
C ARG A 346 18.66 13.73 4.22
N GLN A 347 17.92 12.79 4.80
CA GLN A 347 18.24 11.36 4.74
C GLN A 347 18.23 10.83 3.31
N PHE A 348 17.34 11.35 2.45
CA PHE A 348 17.37 11.04 1.02
C PHE A 348 18.69 11.51 0.37
N ILE A 349 19.14 12.73 0.69
CA ILE A 349 20.38 13.32 0.15
C ILE A 349 21.62 12.59 0.66
N ASP A 350 21.68 12.34 1.96
CA ASP A 350 22.83 11.71 2.62
C ASP A 350 23.02 10.25 2.16
N ASN A 351 21.92 9.60 1.72
CA ASN A 351 21.92 8.22 1.20
C ASN A 351 21.61 8.16 -0.30
N ILE A 352 21.90 9.23 -1.07
CA ILE A 352 21.40 9.41 -2.45
C ILE A 352 21.81 8.27 -3.39
N GLU A 353 23.00 7.69 -3.22
CA GLU A 353 23.48 6.55 -4.02
C GLU A 353 22.68 5.28 -3.71
N ALA A 354 22.50 4.96 -2.42
CA ALA A 354 21.72 3.78 -2.00
C ALA A 354 20.24 3.91 -2.38
N VAL A 355 19.67 5.11 -2.29
CA VAL A 355 18.31 5.41 -2.74
C VAL A 355 18.18 5.27 -4.25
N TYR A 356 19.15 5.78 -5.03
CA TYR A 356 19.17 5.66 -6.48
C TYR A 356 19.25 4.22 -6.94
N HIS A 357 20.12 3.41 -6.32
CA HIS A 357 20.25 1.98 -6.60
C HIS A 357 19.13 1.13 -5.99
N GLY A 358 18.31 1.73 -5.10
CA GLY A 358 17.20 1.04 -4.44
C GLY A 358 17.64 0.03 -3.40
N THR A 359 18.80 0.21 -2.80
CA THR A 359 19.46 -0.70 -1.86
C THR A 359 19.48 -0.20 -0.42
N LEU A 360 18.95 0.98 -0.13
CA LEU A 360 18.82 1.47 1.24
C LEU A 360 17.86 0.54 2.02
N ASP A 361 18.41 -0.24 2.94
CA ASP A 361 17.70 -1.33 3.65
C ASP A 361 17.02 -0.83 4.94
N ARG A 362 16.40 0.34 4.87
CA ARG A 362 15.60 0.97 5.92
C ARG A 362 14.68 2.06 5.36
N ALA A 363 13.73 2.54 6.18
CA ALA A 363 13.00 3.76 5.86
C ALA A 363 13.88 5.01 5.98
N LEU A 364 13.53 6.11 5.30
CA LEU A 364 14.27 7.38 5.40
C LEU A 364 14.26 7.95 6.82
N LEU A 365 13.18 7.73 7.57
CA LEU A 365 13.04 8.24 8.95
C LEU A 365 13.56 7.25 10.01
N GLU A 366 13.98 6.04 9.63
CA GLU A 366 14.41 5.00 10.57
C GLU A 366 15.91 5.07 10.78
N ASP A 367 16.33 5.87 11.76
CA ASP A 367 17.72 6.10 12.20
C ASP A 367 17.78 6.39 13.72
N ASP A 368 18.94 6.69 14.26
CA ASP A 368 19.13 6.99 15.70
C ASP A 368 18.91 8.49 16.04
N SER A 369 18.15 9.23 15.23
CA SER A 369 17.93 10.65 15.39
C SER A 369 16.72 11.00 16.25
N LEU A 370 16.67 12.23 16.78
CA LEU A 370 15.48 12.75 17.47
C LEU A 370 14.22 12.81 16.56
N PRO A 371 14.29 13.12 15.26
CA PRO A 371 13.16 12.96 14.36
C PRO A 371 12.61 11.54 14.30
N ASN A 372 13.48 10.51 14.28
CA ASN A 372 13.01 9.13 14.39
C ASN A 372 12.36 8.86 15.76
N ALA A 373 12.94 9.37 16.85
CA ALA A 373 12.34 9.26 18.20
C ALA A 373 10.91 9.81 18.23
N ILE A 374 10.62 10.91 17.51
CA ILE A 374 9.25 11.44 17.36
C ILE A 374 8.36 10.38 16.68
N VAL A 375 8.77 9.83 15.55
CA VAL A 375 7.99 8.82 14.80
C VAL A 375 7.72 7.60 15.67
N GLN A 376 8.73 7.06 16.35
CA GLN A 376 8.59 5.90 17.23
C GLN A 376 7.65 6.17 18.39
N THR A 377 7.72 7.38 18.99
CA THR A 377 6.82 7.81 20.06
C THR A 377 5.35 7.71 19.66
N PHE A 378 5.00 8.25 18.49
CA PHE A 378 3.62 8.17 18.00
C PHE A 378 3.20 6.75 17.67
N LYS A 379 4.09 5.94 17.06
CA LYS A 379 3.85 4.51 16.81
C LYS A 379 3.60 3.75 18.12
N ASP A 380 4.37 3.98 19.15
CA ASP A 380 4.20 3.33 20.46
C ASP A 380 2.88 3.74 21.14
N VAL A 381 2.52 5.03 21.11
CA VAL A 381 1.22 5.48 21.65
C VAL A 381 0.06 4.84 20.90
N ALA A 382 0.13 4.77 19.57
CA ALA A 382 -0.90 4.12 18.76
C ALA A 382 -1.01 2.62 19.08
N MET A 383 0.11 1.90 19.14
CA MET A 383 0.14 0.47 19.48
C MET A 383 -0.42 0.19 20.87
N ASP A 384 0.01 0.93 21.88
CA ASP A 384 -0.30 0.63 23.27
C ASP A 384 -1.69 1.11 23.72
N LYS A 385 -2.26 2.11 23.05
CA LYS A 385 -3.48 2.78 23.51
C LYS A 385 -4.63 2.78 22.48
N VAL A 386 -4.30 2.81 21.19
CA VAL A 386 -5.32 2.90 20.14
C VAL A 386 -5.68 1.51 19.65
N PHE A 387 -4.70 0.76 19.14
CA PHE A 387 -4.97 -0.56 18.56
C PHE A 387 -5.39 -1.62 19.57
N CYS A 388 -4.98 -1.48 20.85
CA CYS A 388 -5.44 -2.33 21.97
C CYS A 388 -6.72 -1.82 22.63
N HIS A 389 -7.35 -0.76 22.09
CA HIS A 389 -8.60 -0.25 22.67
C HIS A 389 -9.75 -1.20 22.35
N ARG A 390 -10.58 -1.52 23.36
CA ARG A 390 -11.67 -2.50 23.26
C ARG A 390 -12.61 -2.25 22.08
N GLU A 391 -12.91 -1.00 21.74
CA GLU A 391 -13.74 -0.66 20.60
C GLU A 391 -13.08 -1.10 19.29
N VAL A 392 -11.78 -0.79 19.11
CA VAL A 392 -11.00 -1.15 17.91
C VAL A 392 -10.91 -2.67 17.79
N GLU A 393 -10.51 -3.37 18.87
CA GLU A 393 -10.42 -4.84 18.87
C GLU A 393 -11.78 -5.50 18.57
N THR A 394 -12.87 -4.95 19.10
CA THR A 394 -14.22 -5.48 18.81
C THR A 394 -14.55 -5.36 17.31
N LEU A 395 -14.27 -4.21 16.70
CA LEU A 395 -14.50 -3.99 15.27
C LEU A 395 -13.59 -4.86 14.39
N GLN A 396 -12.35 -5.07 14.80
CA GLN A 396 -11.42 -5.99 14.12
C GLN A 396 -11.92 -7.44 14.18
N LEU A 397 -12.37 -7.91 15.34
CA LEU A 397 -12.95 -9.25 15.50
C LEU A 397 -14.23 -9.44 14.67
N GLN A 398 -15.07 -8.40 14.57
CA GLN A 398 -16.23 -8.41 13.68
C GLN A 398 -15.80 -8.52 12.22
N GLY A 399 -14.82 -7.73 11.81
CA GLY A 399 -14.26 -7.77 10.47
C GLY A 399 -13.67 -9.14 10.11
N TYR A 400 -12.92 -9.74 11.03
CA TYR A 400 -12.42 -11.10 10.89
C TYR A 400 -13.56 -12.10 10.63
N ARG A 401 -14.62 -12.07 11.45
CA ARG A 401 -15.77 -12.97 11.28
C ARG A 401 -16.50 -12.75 9.97
N ILE A 402 -16.64 -11.50 9.55
CA ILE A 402 -17.27 -11.14 8.27
C ILE A 402 -16.48 -11.72 7.11
N LEU A 403 -15.17 -11.49 7.06
CA LEU A 403 -14.33 -11.94 5.94
C LEU A 403 -14.22 -13.46 5.87
N GLN A 404 -14.01 -14.14 7.00
CA GLN A 404 -14.01 -15.60 7.05
C GLN A 404 -15.35 -16.16 6.55
N GLY A 405 -16.48 -15.63 7.03
CA GLY A 405 -17.80 -16.08 6.62
C GLY A 405 -18.10 -15.80 5.14
N LEU A 406 -17.65 -14.66 4.59
CA LEU A 406 -17.77 -14.40 3.15
C LEU A 406 -16.97 -15.41 2.32
N LEU A 407 -15.74 -15.72 2.73
CA LEU A 407 -14.92 -16.74 2.08
C LEU A 407 -15.60 -18.11 2.12
N ASP A 408 -16.20 -18.49 3.27
CA ASP A 408 -16.96 -19.75 3.42
C ASP A 408 -18.18 -19.79 2.46
N PHE A 409 -18.93 -18.69 2.31
CA PHE A 409 -20.07 -18.62 1.40
C PHE A 409 -19.66 -18.80 -0.06
N TYR A 410 -18.51 -18.27 -0.45
CA TYR A 410 -18.03 -18.35 -1.85
C TYR A 410 -17.14 -19.58 -2.11
N ALA A 411 -16.64 -20.28 -1.09
CA ALA A 411 -15.79 -21.47 -1.22
C ALA A 411 -16.35 -22.56 -2.15
N PRO A 412 -17.67 -22.83 -2.19
CA PRO A 412 -18.23 -23.82 -3.12
C PRO A 412 -17.89 -23.54 -4.58
N LEU A 413 -17.71 -22.27 -4.99
CA LEU A 413 -17.25 -21.91 -6.35
C LEU A 413 -15.82 -22.38 -6.64
N LEU A 414 -15.00 -22.54 -5.61
CA LEU A 414 -13.60 -22.97 -5.74
C LEU A 414 -13.45 -24.49 -5.86
N ARG A 415 -14.46 -25.26 -5.45
CA ARG A 415 -14.44 -26.75 -5.41
C ARG A 415 -14.93 -27.41 -6.70
N VAL A 416 -15.61 -26.68 -7.57
CA VAL A 416 -16.15 -27.25 -8.81
C VAL A 416 -15.05 -27.51 -9.85
N PRO A 417 -15.21 -28.49 -10.74
CA PRO A 417 -14.30 -28.66 -11.89
C PRO A 417 -14.25 -27.43 -12.79
N ALA A 418 -13.10 -27.17 -13.42
CA ALA A 418 -12.88 -26.01 -14.29
C ALA A 418 -13.97 -25.79 -15.36
N PRO A 419 -14.44 -26.80 -16.10
CA PRO A 419 -15.52 -26.59 -17.07
C PRO A 419 -16.85 -26.13 -16.45
N VAL A 420 -17.14 -26.56 -15.22
CA VAL A 420 -18.33 -26.10 -14.48
C VAL A 420 -18.16 -24.66 -14.06
N PHE A 421 -16.97 -24.28 -13.57
CA PHE A 421 -16.67 -22.89 -13.19
C PHE A 421 -16.76 -21.94 -14.38
N ASP A 422 -16.24 -22.33 -15.53
CA ASP A 422 -16.37 -21.55 -16.78
C ASP A 422 -17.83 -21.37 -17.19
N ALA A 423 -18.63 -22.45 -17.11
CA ALA A 423 -20.08 -22.37 -17.40
C ALA A 423 -20.81 -21.45 -16.40
N LEU A 424 -20.44 -21.47 -15.11
CA LEU A 424 -21.01 -20.59 -14.08
C LEU A 424 -20.69 -19.11 -14.34
N THR A 425 -19.45 -18.80 -14.68
CA THR A 425 -19.00 -17.42 -14.93
C THR A 425 -19.52 -16.84 -16.24
N LEU A 426 -19.79 -17.67 -17.24
CA LEU A 426 -20.39 -17.29 -18.52
C LEU A 426 -21.94 -17.35 -18.50
N GLY A 427 -22.56 -17.70 -17.37
CA GLY A 427 -24.02 -17.67 -17.18
C GLY A 427 -24.77 -18.89 -17.77
N GLY A 428 -24.07 -19.98 -18.09
CA GLY A 428 -24.64 -21.16 -18.81
C GLY A 428 -24.94 -22.40 -17.95
N CYS A 429 -24.73 -22.38 -16.63
CA CYS A 429 -24.87 -23.55 -15.78
C CYS A 429 -26.27 -23.64 -15.14
N ARG A 430 -27.14 -24.53 -15.68
CA ARG A 430 -28.49 -24.75 -15.12
C ARG A 430 -28.55 -25.88 -14.09
N SER A 431 -27.55 -26.77 -14.06
CA SER A 431 -27.49 -27.91 -13.15
C SER A 431 -27.18 -27.51 -11.71
N GLU A 432 -26.54 -26.35 -11.51
CA GLU A 432 -26.07 -25.87 -10.21
C GLU A 432 -26.68 -24.48 -9.88
N PRO A 433 -28.01 -24.42 -9.59
CA PRO A 433 -28.71 -23.13 -9.44
C PRO A 433 -28.16 -22.27 -8.28
N HIS A 434 -27.78 -22.88 -7.16
CA HIS A 434 -27.18 -22.18 -6.03
C HIS A 434 -25.84 -21.56 -6.40
N LEU A 435 -24.94 -22.34 -7.01
CA LEU A 435 -23.62 -21.84 -7.46
C LEU A 435 -23.75 -20.77 -8.53
N GLN A 436 -24.75 -20.89 -9.40
CA GLN A 436 -25.05 -19.87 -10.43
C GLN A 436 -25.47 -18.53 -9.79
N MET A 437 -26.23 -18.58 -8.69
CA MET A 437 -26.60 -17.35 -7.96
C MET A 437 -25.38 -16.71 -7.30
N LEU A 438 -24.48 -17.49 -6.71
CA LEU A 438 -23.20 -16.99 -6.15
C LEU A 438 -22.29 -16.40 -7.23
N ALA A 439 -22.13 -17.11 -8.36
CA ALA A 439 -21.31 -16.64 -9.47
C ALA A 439 -21.81 -15.31 -10.07
N ARG A 440 -23.12 -15.08 -10.12
CA ARG A 440 -23.71 -13.80 -10.59
C ARG A 440 -23.41 -12.60 -9.67
N ARG A 441 -22.98 -12.82 -8.43
CA ARG A 441 -22.57 -11.76 -7.51
C ARG A 441 -21.13 -11.32 -7.76
N LEU A 442 -20.33 -12.12 -8.46
CA LEU A 442 -18.96 -11.74 -8.84
C LEU A 442 -18.99 -10.58 -9.84
N PRO A 443 -18.19 -9.52 -9.63
CA PRO A 443 -18.12 -8.40 -10.57
C PRO A 443 -17.64 -8.84 -11.95
N ASN A 444 -18.32 -8.43 -13.00
CA ASN A 444 -17.99 -8.77 -14.39
C ASN A 444 -16.53 -8.43 -14.76
N GLN A 445 -15.97 -7.37 -14.15
CA GLN A 445 -14.58 -7.00 -14.37
C GLN A 445 -13.60 -8.06 -13.87
N LEU A 446 -13.87 -8.69 -12.72
CA LEU A 446 -13.03 -9.75 -12.17
C LEU A 446 -13.16 -11.04 -13.00
N VAL A 447 -14.39 -11.39 -13.40
CA VAL A 447 -14.64 -12.52 -14.30
C VAL A 447 -13.88 -12.33 -15.62
N LYS A 448 -13.95 -11.13 -16.20
CA LYS A 448 -13.19 -10.79 -17.40
C LYS A 448 -11.68 -10.92 -17.18
N ALA A 449 -11.16 -10.40 -16.06
CA ALA A 449 -9.73 -10.49 -15.74
C ALA A 449 -9.27 -11.94 -15.59
N TYR A 450 -10.08 -12.82 -14.97
CA TYR A 450 -9.83 -14.24 -14.87
C TYR A 450 -9.69 -14.90 -16.25
N HIS A 451 -10.68 -14.73 -17.14
CA HIS A 451 -10.64 -15.31 -18.48
C HIS A 451 -9.49 -14.74 -19.32
N GLU A 452 -9.18 -13.45 -19.22
CA GLU A 452 -8.04 -12.84 -19.92
C GLU A 452 -6.69 -13.37 -19.42
N ALA A 453 -6.55 -13.60 -18.12
CA ALA A 453 -5.32 -14.13 -17.52
C ALA A 453 -5.02 -15.56 -17.98
N LEU A 454 -6.05 -16.33 -18.32
CA LEU A 454 -5.91 -17.70 -18.82
C LEU A 454 -5.54 -17.82 -20.31
N LYS A 455 -5.75 -16.77 -21.13
CA LYS A 455 -5.46 -16.81 -22.58
C LYS A 455 -4.02 -17.17 -22.96
N PRO A 456 -2.98 -16.71 -22.23
CA PRO A 456 -1.60 -17.08 -22.56
C PRO A 456 -1.27 -18.55 -22.29
N HIS A 457 -2.08 -19.26 -21.48
CA HIS A 457 -1.88 -20.64 -21.11
C HIS A 457 -2.67 -21.54 -22.06
N ALA A 458 -1.97 -22.27 -22.94
CA ALA A 458 -2.61 -23.14 -23.91
C ALA A 458 -3.51 -24.21 -23.24
N GLU A 459 -4.67 -24.50 -23.79
CA GLU A 459 -5.61 -25.51 -23.25
C GLU A 459 -4.99 -26.91 -23.17
N THR A 460 -4.03 -27.20 -24.04
CA THR A 460 -3.30 -28.45 -24.09
C THR A 460 -2.06 -28.51 -23.19
N SER A 461 -1.75 -27.44 -22.45
CA SER A 461 -0.61 -27.39 -21.52
C SER A 461 -0.93 -28.18 -20.26
N ASP A 462 0.02 -29.00 -19.80
CA ASP A 462 -0.06 -29.75 -18.54
C ASP A 462 -0.22 -28.82 -17.31
N ASP A 463 0.26 -27.57 -17.41
CA ASP A 463 0.16 -26.57 -16.36
C ASP A 463 -1.16 -25.77 -16.38
N ARG A 464 -2.00 -25.93 -17.42
CA ARG A 464 -3.27 -25.19 -17.55
C ARG A 464 -4.19 -25.36 -16.33
N PRO A 465 -4.39 -26.57 -15.75
CA PRO A 465 -5.20 -26.74 -14.56
C PRO A 465 -4.66 -26.01 -13.32
N LEU A 466 -3.33 -25.90 -13.19
CA LEU A 466 -2.69 -25.15 -12.11
C LEU A 466 -2.99 -23.64 -12.25
N TRP A 467 -2.83 -23.08 -13.45
CA TRP A 467 -3.12 -21.65 -13.69
C TRP A 467 -4.60 -21.34 -13.53
N GLU A 468 -5.49 -22.24 -13.97
CA GLU A 468 -6.93 -22.10 -13.77
C GLU A 468 -7.26 -22.04 -12.27
N PHE A 469 -6.77 -23.00 -11.48
CA PHE A 469 -6.93 -23.04 -10.06
C PHE A 469 -6.38 -21.76 -9.39
N TYR A 470 -5.18 -21.36 -9.77
CA TYR A 470 -4.55 -20.15 -9.23
C TYR A 470 -5.38 -18.90 -9.50
N TYR A 471 -5.79 -18.64 -10.73
CA TYR A 471 -6.54 -17.43 -11.07
C TYR A 471 -7.95 -17.43 -10.51
N ARG A 472 -8.59 -18.58 -10.36
CA ARG A 472 -9.91 -18.72 -9.71
C ARG A 472 -9.83 -18.31 -8.23
N ASN A 473 -8.85 -18.83 -7.49
CA ASN A 473 -8.63 -18.47 -6.10
C ASN A 473 -8.24 -17.00 -5.95
N ARG A 474 -7.35 -16.52 -6.81
CA ARG A 474 -6.94 -15.10 -6.82
C ARG A 474 -8.13 -14.18 -7.11
N MET A 475 -9.05 -14.56 -8.00
CA MET A 475 -10.27 -13.79 -8.27
C MET A 475 -11.17 -13.69 -7.04
N LEU A 476 -11.28 -14.73 -6.21
CA LEU A 476 -12.03 -14.63 -4.96
C LEU A 476 -11.34 -13.69 -3.96
N GLN A 477 -10.01 -13.75 -3.84
CA GLN A 477 -9.26 -12.78 -3.05
C GLN A 477 -9.48 -11.34 -3.55
N ASP A 478 -9.45 -11.13 -4.87
CA ASP A 478 -9.71 -9.84 -5.51
C ASP A 478 -11.11 -9.32 -5.18
N PHE A 479 -12.11 -10.20 -5.19
CA PHE A 479 -13.50 -9.85 -4.90
C PHE A 479 -13.67 -9.40 -3.45
N ILE A 480 -13.21 -10.22 -2.51
CA ILE A 480 -13.35 -9.94 -1.07
C ILE A 480 -12.53 -8.71 -0.67
N SER A 481 -11.26 -8.64 -1.09
CA SER A 481 -10.38 -7.50 -0.77
C SER A 481 -10.81 -6.20 -1.45
N GLY A 482 -11.48 -6.31 -2.60
CA GLY A 482 -12.02 -5.18 -3.34
C GLY A 482 -13.28 -4.54 -2.74
N MET A 483 -13.90 -5.14 -1.73
CA MET A 483 -15.05 -4.57 -1.02
C MET A 483 -14.64 -3.38 -0.16
N THR A 484 -15.61 -2.53 0.18
CA THR A 484 -15.50 -1.56 1.28
C THR A 484 -15.92 -2.24 2.58
N ASP A 485 -15.59 -1.64 3.74
CA ASP A 485 -15.97 -2.19 5.05
C ASP A 485 -17.49 -2.40 5.15
N GLN A 486 -18.26 -1.39 4.71
CA GLN A 486 -19.72 -1.47 4.72
C GLN A 486 -20.26 -2.52 3.74
N LEU A 487 -19.71 -2.60 2.52
CA LEU A 487 -20.15 -3.59 1.53
C LEU A 487 -19.88 -5.02 2.02
N ALA A 488 -18.72 -5.28 2.64
CA ALA A 488 -18.40 -6.59 3.21
C ALA A 488 -19.39 -6.97 4.32
N GLN A 489 -19.74 -6.03 5.20
CA GLN A 489 -20.74 -6.26 6.26
C GLN A 489 -22.13 -6.53 5.68
N ASP A 490 -22.58 -5.72 4.71
CA ASP A 490 -23.91 -5.86 4.11
C ASP A 490 -24.03 -7.18 3.33
N GLU A 491 -23.00 -7.56 2.58
CA GLU A 491 -22.94 -8.83 1.85
C GLU A 491 -22.98 -10.02 2.81
N TYR A 492 -22.20 -9.97 3.89
CA TYR A 492 -22.20 -11.02 4.92
C TYR A 492 -23.58 -11.17 5.57
N ARG A 493 -24.22 -10.06 5.96
CA ARG A 493 -25.58 -10.08 6.54
C ARG A 493 -26.60 -10.65 5.57
N ALA A 494 -26.57 -10.22 4.32
CA ALA A 494 -27.50 -10.69 3.30
C ALA A 494 -27.39 -12.22 3.05
N LEU A 495 -26.16 -12.77 3.06
CA LEU A 495 -25.94 -14.21 2.86
C LEU A 495 -26.16 -15.04 4.13
N SER A 496 -25.98 -14.44 5.33
CA SER A 496 -26.23 -15.10 6.62
C SER A 496 -27.69 -15.06 7.04
N ALA A 497 -28.56 -14.37 6.28
CA ALA A 497 -29.96 -14.13 6.64
C ALA A 497 -30.15 -13.40 7.99
N LEU A 498 -29.25 -12.46 8.31
CA LEU A 498 -29.22 -11.67 9.53
C LEU A 498 -29.75 -10.24 9.31
#